data_20b534dfc809e42997b71b0ca54188d0
#
_entry.id   20b534dfc809e42997b71b0ca54188d0
#
_cell.length_a   1.000
_cell.length_b   1.000
_cell.length_c   1.000
_cell.angle_alpha   90.00
_cell.angle_beta   90.00
_cell.angle_gamma   90.00
#
_symmetry.space_group_name_H-M   'P 1'
#
loop_
_entity.id
_entity.type
_entity.pdbx_description
1 polymer ?
#
loop_
_entity_poly.entity_id
_entity_poly.type
_entity_poly.pdbx_seq_one_letter_code
_entity_poly.pdbx_strand_id
1 'polypeptide(L)'
;NDEVEAVKNMHLIGQSQVAFREWNQKWVDLSLNSFADIENNLFEAESFNKSFRFFKATHQIDQIESQIALIEEDIAAIRNALSDLEKQESKNSGRVLHALDLFENLQCSVAEDSDKYGKALPEIEKQLENIQSEFSQFVTLNSSGDPVEAAGILDNTENHILALTHIVERVPALVTTLNTELPEQLEDLEEGHRKLLDANYHFTETDIEARFQLLYESLKQNQENIRQLELDNAEYENMQIQAEINALYDIFTREIASQKVVESLLATLPIYLNHMKDNNQVLVQDIERLNKTYLLPESDSNRVRRIQAELSSLDTTIMEVTEDQAEPTQAYSVLEEQLEILQTNLKDIEDEQISVSERLAQIEKDDINARQKANVYVNRLHTIKRYMEKRNLPGIPQSFLKLFFTASHNTEDLMVELEQAHVNIESVNRILEIATNDMEVLEAETYSIVQYATLTEQLLQYSNRYRSFDEGIQQAFNKSLEIFEKEFDYRASFETISQALEVAEPGVTNRFVSSYEKTRETIRF
;
A
#
# COMPACT_ATOMS: atom_id res chain seq x y z
N ASN A 1 -51.53 -50.32 39.55
CA ASN A 1 -50.94 -51.69 39.63
C ASN A 1 -50.48 -52.21 38.27
N ASP A 2 -51.31 -52.06 37.23
CA ASP A 2 -51.02 -52.68 35.91
C ASP A 2 -49.74 -52.13 35.30
N GLU A 3 -49.49 -50.81 35.45
CA GLU A 3 -48.28 -50.12 34.96
C GLU A 3 -47.03 -50.61 35.72
N VAL A 4 -47.07 -50.79 37.03
CA VAL A 4 -45.97 -51.32 37.84
C VAL A 4 -45.70 -52.80 37.51
N GLU A 5 -46.76 -53.61 37.28
CA GLU A 5 -46.66 -55.04 36.86
C GLU A 5 -46.06 -55.12 35.44
N ALA A 6 -46.41 -54.22 34.51
CA ALA A 6 -45.85 -54.18 33.18
C ALA A 6 -44.34 -53.99 33.21
N VAL A 7 -43.84 -52.98 33.95
CA VAL A 7 -42.42 -52.71 34.10
C VAL A 7 -41.72 -53.81 34.90
N LYS A 8 -42.35 -54.42 35.88
CA LYS A 8 -41.82 -55.56 36.64
C LYS A 8 -41.56 -56.76 35.75
N ASN A 9 -42.41 -56.96 34.76
CA ASN A 9 -42.32 -58.05 33.80
C ASN A 9 -41.21 -57.87 32.76
N MET A 10 -40.64 -56.66 32.63
CA MET A 10 -39.48 -56.34 31.79
C MET A 10 -38.15 -56.90 32.33
N HIS A 11 -38.15 -57.52 33.51
CA HIS A 11 -36.97 -58.13 34.15
C HIS A 11 -35.77 -57.15 34.21
N LEU A 12 -35.99 -55.92 34.66
CA LEU A 12 -34.97 -54.89 34.76
C LEU A 12 -33.76 -55.26 35.63
N ILE A 13 -32.58 -54.93 35.22
CA ILE A 13 -31.30 -55.06 35.96
C ILE A 13 -30.54 -53.75 36.03
N GLY A 14 -29.38 -53.74 36.70
CA GLY A 14 -28.44 -52.60 36.73
C GLY A 14 -29.07 -51.32 37.23
N GLN A 15 -28.78 -50.20 36.53
CA GLN A 15 -29.26 -48.85 36.87
C GLN A 15 -30.78 -48.74 36.73
N SER A 16 -31.35 -49.36 35.74
CA SER A 16 -32.81 -49.40 35.54
C SER A 16 -33.52 -50.16 36.66
N GLN A 17 -32.93 -51.24 37.17
CA GLN A 17 -33.43 -51.95 38.34
C GLN A 17 -33.39 -51.10 39.61
N VAL A 18 -32.31 -50.34 39.79
CA VAL A 18 -32.19 -49.44 40.96
C VAL A 18 -33.28 -48.35 40.90
N ALA A 19 -33.43 -47.69 39.78
CA ALA A 19 -34.46 -46.69 39.55
C ALA A 19 -35.87 -47.27 39.75
N PHE A 20 -36.16 -48.43 39.16
CA PHE A 20 -37.43 -49.10 39.34
C PHE A 20 -37.69 -49.51 40.80
N ARG A 21 -36.67 -49.99 41.51
CA ARG A 21 -36.79 -50.43 42.92
C ARG A 21 -37.14 -49.23 43.83
N GLU A 22 -36.54 -48.06 43.59
CA GLU A 22 -36.87 -46.85 44.34
C GLU A 22 -38.33 -46.44 44.13
N TRP A 23 -38.80 -46.41 42.90
CA TRP A 23 -40.19 -46.09 42.59
C TRP A 23 -41.15 -47.14 43.01
N ASN A 24 -40.82 -48.41 42.92
CA ASN A 24 -41.66 -49.55 43.41
C ASN A 24 -41.75 -49.52 44.93
N GLN A 25 -40.69 -49.18 45.65
CA GLN A 25 -40.70 -48.98 47.11
C GLN A 25 -41.64 -47.85 47.49
N LYS A 26 -41.60 -46.77 46.83
CA LYS A 26 -42.54 -45.64 47.04
C LYS A 26 -43.99 -46.06 46.78
N TRP A 27 -44.22 -46.84 45.70
CA TRP A 27 -45.52 -47.35 45.40
C TRP A 27 -46.02 -48.31 46.52
N VAL A 28 -45.21 -49.20 47.03
CA VAL A 28 -45.53 -50.13 48.13
C VAL A 28 -45.85 -49.33 49.40
N ASP A 29 -45.06 -48.34 49.71
CA ASP A 29 -45.27 -47.47 50.88
C ASP A 29 -46.62 -46.69 50.77
N LEU A 30 -46.93 -46.16 49.59
CA LEU A 30 -48.21 -45.53 49.32
C LEU A 30 -49.39 -46.51 49.46
N SER A 31 -49.28 -47.73 48.87
CA SER A 31 -50.38 -48.71 48.85
C SER A 31 -50.63 -49.36 50.17
N LEU A 32 -49.59 -49.53 51.01
CA LEU A 32 -49.78 -50.24 52.32
C LEU A 32 -49.96 -49.24 53.48
N ASN A 33 -49.27 -48.11 53.46
CA ASN A 33 -49.31 -47.21 54.61
C ASN A 33 -50.21 -46.01 54.35
N SER A 34 -49.97 -45.24 53.25
CA SER A 34 -50.67 -43.96 53.05
C SER A 34 -52.17 -44.10 52.81
N PHE A 35 -52.62 -45.15 52.08
CA PHE A 35 -54.03 -45.43 51.91
C PHE A 35 -54.67 -45.95 53.20
N ALA A 36 -53.96 -46.74 54.03
CA ALA A 36 -54.45 -47.22 55.32
C ALA A 36 -54.60 -46.09 56.32
N ASP A 37 -53.65 -45.08 56.28
CA ASP A 37 -53.75 -43.93 57.11
C ASP A 37 -54.96 -43.05 56.71
N ILE A 38 -55.29 -42.89 55.45
CA ILE A 38 -56.47 -42.19 54.98
C ILE A 38 -57.74 -42.93 55.44
N GLU A 39 -57.78 -44.24 55.31
CA GLU A 39 -58.95 -45.05 55.83
C GLU A 39 -59.11 -44.82 57.32
N ASN A 40 -58.05 -44.94 58.10
CA ASN A 40 -58.11 -44.71 59.52
C ASN A 40 -58.59 -43.29 59.89
N ASN A 41 -58.04 -42.28 59.22
CA ASN A 41 -58.43 -40.88 59.39
C ASN A 41 -59.86 -40.60 58.98
N LEU A 42 -60.37 -41.32 57.96
CA LEU A 42 -61.78 -41.30 57.54
C LEU A 42 -62.69 -41.88 58.59
N PHE A 43 -62.32 -43.05 59.17
CA PHE A 43 -63.06 -43.67 60.28
C PHE A 43 -63.07 -42.72 61.51
N GLU A 44 -61.96 -42.04 61.83
CA GLU A 44 -61.91 -41.06 62.90
C GLU A 44 -62.87 -39.88 62.62
N ALA A 45 -62.80 -39.32 61.39
CA ALA A 45 -63.67 -38.22 60.96
C ALA A 45 -65.20 -38.64 61.10
N GLU A 46 -65.56 -39.88 60.65
CA GLU A 46 -66.90 -40.43 60.86
C GLU A 46 -67.27 -40.52 62.35
N SER A 47 -66.35 -40.98 63.21
CA SER A 47 -66.57 -41.11 64.65
C SER A 47 -66.83 -39.77 65.31
N PHE A 48 -66.04 -38.75 64.91
CA PHE A 48 -66.25 -37.38 65.38
C PHE A 48 -67.61 -36.78 64.94
N ASN A 49 -68.03 -37.10 63.69
CA ASN A 49 -69.36 -36.69 63.21
C ASN A 49 -70.48 -37.36 63.94
N LYS A 50 -70.42 -38.64 64.20
CA LYS A 50 -71.40 -39.41 65.00
C LYS A 50 -71.49 -38.92 66.46
N SER A 51 -70.38 -38.31 66.99
CA SER A 51 -70.28 -37.73 68.36
C SER A 51 -70.59 -36.24 68.41
N PHE A 52 -71.17 -35.66 67.34
CA PHE A 52 -71.52 -34.22 67.22
C PHE A 52 -70.36 -33.28 67.41
N ARG A 53 -69.08 -33.71 67.13
CA ARG A 53 -67.89 -32.88 67.24
C ARG A 53 -67.46 -32.37 65.83
N PHE A 54 -68.34 -31.59 65.21
CA PHE A 54 -68.25 -31.13 63.85
C PHE A 54 -66.93 -30.42 63.51
N PHE A 55 -66.40 -29.51 64.37
CA PHE A 55 -65.13 -28.84 64.12
C PHE A 55 -63.92 -29.76 64.03
N LYS A 56 -63.92 -30.87 64.83
CA LYS A 56 -62.86 -31.83 64.73
C LYS A 56 -63.03 -32.73 63.48
N ALA A 57 -64.27 -33.01 63.12
CA ALA A 57 -64.52 -33.76 61.87
C ALA A 57 -64.11 -32.99 60.63
N THR A 58 -64.43 -31.65 60.56
CA THR A 58 -63.96 -30.76 59.47
C THR A 58 -62.45 -30.72 59.38
N HIS A 59 -61.76 -30.46 60.48
CA HIS A 59 -60.31 -30.45 60.52
C HIS A 59 -59.66 -31.75 60.07
N GLN A 60 -60.26 -32.91 60.46
CA GLN A 60 -59.81 -34.23 60.01
C GLN A 60 -60.01 -34.42 58.49
N ILE A 61 -61.11 -33.88 57.94
CA ILE A 61 -61.41 -33.91 56.50
C ILE A 61 -60.41 -33.07 55.74
N ASP A 62 -60.11 -31.85 56.21
CA ASP A 62 -59.09 -30.94 55.61
C ASP A 62 -57.69 -31.60 55.60
N GLN A 63 -57.38 -32.38 56.67
CA GLN A 63 -56.12 -33.17 56.71
C GLN A 63 -56.14 -34.33 55.68
N ILE A 64 -57.29 -35.04 55.53
CA ILE A 64 -57.44 -36.09 54.55
C ILE A 64 -57.32 -35.50 53.13
N GLU A 65 -57.94 -34.34 52.85
CA GLU A 65 -57.85 -33.73 51.53
C GLU A 65 -56.38 -33.37 51.20
N SER A 66 -55.65 -32.80 52.19
CA SER A 66 -54.21 -32.52 52.02
C SER A 66 -53.38 -33.79 51.80
N GLN A 67 -53.69 -34.87 52.51
CA GLN A 67 -53.03 -36.19 52.31
C GLN A 67 -53.32 -36.79 50.94
N ILE A 68 -54.57 -36.67 50.45
CA ILE A 68 -55.00 -37.15 49.14
C ILE A 68 -54.23 -36.39 48.04
N ALA A 69 -54.13 -35.04 48.18
CA ALA A 69 -53.38 -34.23 47.22
C ALA A 69 -51.91 -34.64 47.13
N LEU A 70 -51.23 -34.91 48.25
CA LEU A 70 -49.85 -35.39 48.27
C LEU A 70 -49.70 -36.81 47.61
N ILE A 71 -50.65 -37.68 47.91
CA ILE A 71 -50.69 -39.04 47.30
C ILE A 71 -50.93 -38.96 45.80
N GLU A 72 -51.81 -38.09 45.32
CA GLU A 72 -51.99 -37.83 43.88
C GLU A 72 -50.74 -37.33 43.19
N GLU A 73 -49.98 -36.41 43.83
CA GLU A 73 -48.69 -35.92 43.31
C GLU A 73 -47.66 -37.06 43.26
N ASP A 74 -47.55 -37.89 44.31
CA ASP A 74 -46.64 -39.03 44.36
C ASP A 74 -47.00 -40.09 43.31
N ILE A 75 -48.30 -40.41 43.12
CA ILE A 75 -48.76 -41.32 42.08
C ILE A 75 -48.45 -40.81 40.68
N ALA A 76 -48.62 -39.48 40.45
CA ALA A 76 -48.26 -38.85 39.19
C ALA A 76 -46.74 -38.93 38.93
N ALA A 77 -45.91 -38.73 39.94
CA ALA A 77 -44.45 -38.86 39.84
C ALA A 77 -44.01 -40.30 39.52
N ILE A 78 -44.58 -41.28 40.23
CA ILE A 78 -44.32 -42.71 39.94
C ILE A 78 -44.72 -43.06 38.52
N ARG A 79 -45.93 -42.65 38.09
CA ARG A 79 -46.40 -42.93 36.72
C ARG A 79 -45.52 -42.34 35.65
N ASN A 80 -45.10 -41.09 35.83
CA ASN A 80 -44.19 -40.43 34.91
C ASN A 80 -42.87 -41.19 34.83
N ALA A 81 -42.27 -41.56 35.97
CA ALA A 81 -40.99 -42.28 35.99
C ALA A 81 -41.08 -43.68 35.34
N LEU A 82 -42.17 -44.41 35.53
CA LEU A 82 -42.37 -45.71 34.89
C LEU A 82 -42.63 -45.55 33.38
N SER A 83 -43.44 -44.58 32.98
CA SER A 83 -43.63 -44.22 31.56
C SER A 83 -42.34 -43.79 30.88
N ASP A 84 -41.46 -43.11 31.57
CA ASP A 84 -40.17 -42.67 31.02
C ASP A 84 -39.23 -43.87 30.80
N LEU A 85 -39.22 -44.90 31.67
CA LEU A 85 -38.46 -46.11 31.44
C LEU A 85 -38.97 -46.89 30.20
N GLU A 86 -40.28 -47.00 30.03
CA GLU A 86 -40.88 -47.66 28.86
C GLU A 86 -40.64 -46.91 27.56
N LYS A 87 -40.76 -45.56 27.59
CA LYS A 87 -40.43 -44.68 26.45
C LYS A 87 -38.96 -44.72 26.09
N GLN A 88 -38.05 -44.86 27.08
CA GLN A 88 -36.63 -44.97 26.84
C GLN A 88 -36.27 -46.20 26.03
N GLU A 89 -36.87 -47.37 26.34
CA GLU A 89 -36.65 -48.57 25.55
C GLU A 89 -37.12 -48.41 24.09
N SER A 90 -38.34 -47.89 23.90
CA SER A 90 -38.88 -47.62 22.56
C SER A 90 -38.05 -46.62 21.79
N LYS A 91 -37.56 -45.56 22.45
CA LYS A 91 -36.67 -44.56 21.88
C LYS A 91 -35.31 -45.13 21.49
N ASN A 92 -34.71 -45.95 22.36
CA ASN A 92 -33.48 -46.67 22.09
C ASN A 92 -33.59 -47.57 20.86
N SER A 93 -34.71 -48.27 20.70
CA SER A 93 -34.96 -49.14 19.54
C SER A 93 -35.02 -48.37 18.21
N GLY A 94 -35.58 -47.17 18.19
CA GLY A 94 -35.59 -46.31 16.99
C GLY A 94 -34.20 -45.74 16.67
N ARG A 95 -33.47 -45.26 17.69
CA ARG A 95 -32.13 -44.68 17.53
C ARG A 95 -31.10 -45.72 17.08
N VAL A 96 -31.14 -46.94 17.62
CA VAL A 96 -30.19 -48.00 17.24
C VAL A 96 -30.35 -48.42 15.78
N LEU A 97 -31.57 -48.48 15.25
CA LEU A 97 -31.77 -48.75 13.83
C LEU A 97 -31.13 -47.69 12.95
N HIS A 98 -31.32 -46.42 13.30
CA HIS A 98 -30.69 -45.30 12.56
C HIS A 98 -29.16 -45.34 12.68
N ALA A 99 -28.62 -45.59 13.87
CA ALA A 99 -27.18 -45.71 14.09
C ALA A 99 -26.58 -46.92 13.33
N LEU A 100 -27.30 -48.04 13.25
CA LEU A 100 -26.89 -49.18 12.45
C LEU A 100 -26.87 -48.88 10.95
N ASP A 101 -27.88 -48.20 10.42
CA ASP A 101 -27.90 -47.77 9.01
C ASP A 101 -26.69 -46.86 8.68
N LEU A 102 -26.36 -45.92 9.56
CA LEU A 102 -25.19 -45.08 9.40
C LEU A 102 -23.88 -45.87 9.46
N PHE A 103 -23.77 -46.81 10.39
CA PHE A 103 -22.61 -47.68 10.55
C PHE A 103 -22.42 -48.62 9.35
N GLU A 104 -23.48 -49.26 8.85
CA GLU A 104 -23.43 -50.10 7.66
C GLU A 104 -22.99 -49.31 6.42
N ASN A 105 -23.54 -48.11 6.23
CA ASN A 105 -23.12 -47.22 5.14
C ASN A 105 -21.64 -46.84 5.25
N LEU A 106 -21.17 -46.51 6.45
CA LEU A 106 -19.78 -46.18 6.70
C LEU A 106 -18.87 -47.39 6.42
N GLN A 107 -19.25 -48.59 6.90
CA GLN A 107 -18.52 -49.83 6.67
C GLN A 107 -18.43 -50.19 5.17
N CYS A 108 -19.54 -50.04 4.43
CA CYS A 108 -19.56 -50.22 2.98
C CYS A 108 -18.63 -49.24 2.27
N SER A 109 -18.70 -47.94 2.61
CA SER A 109 -17.84 -46.92 2.02
C SER A 109 -16.35 -47.20 2.26
N VAL A 110 -15.99 -47.62 3.46
CA VAL A 110 -14.60 -47.98 3.79
C VAL A 110 -14.15 -49.22 3.02
N ALA A 111 -15.03 -50.23 2.86
CA ALA A 111 -14.71 -51.46 2.13
C ALA A 111 -14.57 -51.23 0.61
N GLU A 112 -15.47 -50.41 0.02
CA GLU A 112 -15.42 -50.08 -1.42
C GLU A 112 -14.21 -49.25 -1.81
N ASP A 113 -13.82 -48.31 -0.95
CA ASP A 113 -12.75 -47.33 -1.21
C ASP A 113 -11.46 -47.62 -0.44
N SER A 114 -11.22 -48.86 0.00
CA SER A 114 -10.11 -49.28 0.88
C SER A 114 -8.73 -48.78 0.40
N ASP A 115 -8.48 -48.75 -0.88
CA ASP A 115 -7.21 -48.27 -1.48
C ASP A 115 -6.96 -46.79 -1.23
N LYS A 116 -8.01 -45.99 -1.06
CA LYS A 116 -7.89 -44.53 -0.86
C LYS A 116 -7.44 -44.14 0.56
N TYR A 117 -7.55 -45.05 1.53
CA TYR A 117 -7.17 -44.80 2.91
C TYR A 117 -5.69 -45.11 3.21
N GLY A 118 -5.02 -45.83 2.32
CA GLY A 118 -3.61 -46.15 2.44
C GLY A 118 -3.21 -46.69 3.83
N LYS A 119 -2.27 -46.06 4.51
CA LYS A 119 -1.77 -46.50 5.83
C LYS A 119 -2.75 -46.23 6.99
N ALA A 120 -3.81 -45.45 6.78
CA ALA A 120 -4.84 -45.18 7.78
C ALA A 120 -5.85 -46.33 7.92
N LEU A 121 -6.00 -47.19 6.90
CA LEU A 121 -7.01 -48.24 6.85
C LEU A 121 -7.04 -49.15 8.08
N PRO A 122 -5.91 -49.68 8.60
CA PRO A 122 -5.93 -50.57 9.77
C PRO A 122 -6.48 -49.90 11.04
N GLU A 123 -6.24 -48.62 11.23
CA GLU A 123 -6.77 -47.91 12.41
C GLU A 123 -8.25 -47.55 12.21
N ILE A 124 -8.69 -47.24 10.97
CA ILE A 124 -10.12 -47.09 10.63
C ILE A 124 -10.87 -48.38 10.87
N GLU A 125 -10.36 -49.54 10.41
CA GLU A 125 -10.94 -50.86 10.63
C GLU A 125 -11.06 -51.16 12.12
N LYS A 126 -10.02 -50.87 12.91
CA LYS A 126 -10.06 -51.05 14.36
C LYS A 126 -11.11 -50.17 15.04
N GLN A 127 -11.32 -48.91 14.57
CA GLN A 127 -12.39 -48.07 15.08
C GLN A 127 -13.78 -48.62 14.71
N LEU A 128 -13.94 -49.17 13.52
CA LEU A 128 -15.16 -49.88 13.12
C LEU A 128 -15.42 -51.12 14.02
N GLU A 129 -14.39 -51.91 14.34
CA GLU A 129 -14.50 -53.04 15.29
C GLU A 129 -14.90 -52.57 16.69
N ASN A 130 -14.36 -51.45 17.18
CA ASN A 130 -14.76 -50.86 18.46
C ASN A 130 -16.23 -50.46 18.46
N ILE A 131 -16.71 -49.78 17.43
CA ILE A 131 -18.13 -49.40 17.26
C ILE A 131 -19.01 -50.65 17.23
N GLN A 132 -18.61 -51.70 16.53
CA GLN A 132 -19.33 -52.97 16.50
C GLN A 132 -19.41 -53.64 17.89
N SER A 133 -18.34 -53.56 18.68
CA SER A 133 -18.32 -54.02 20.07
C SER A 133 -19.27 -53.20 20.95
N GLU A 134 -19.32 -51.88 20.77
CA GLU A 134 -20.27 -51.00 21.49
C GLU A 134 -21.74 -51.38 21.17
N PHE A 135 -22.06 -51.61 19.90
CA PHE A 135 -23.40 -52.13 19.54
C PHE A 135 -23.71 -53.44 20.22
N SER A 136 -22.75 -54.35 20.31
CA SER A 136 -22.94 -55.65 21.01
C SER A 136 -23.19 -55.43 22.50
N GLN A 137 -22.49 -54.50 23.14
CA GLN A 137 -22.71 -54.11 24.54
C GLN A 137 -24.10 -53.49 24.73
N PHE A 138 -24.49 -52.56 23.82
CA PHE A 138 -25.82 -51.95 23.82
C PHE A 138 -26.90 -53.02 23.76
N VAL A 139 -26.82 -53.93 22.80
CA VAL A 139 -27.82 -55.03 22.64
C VAL A 139 -27.87 -55.88 23.90
N THR A 140 -26.74 -56.22 24.49
CA THR A 140 -26.66 -57.02 25.74
C THR A 140 -27.32 -56.31 26.91
N LEU A 141 -27.03 -55.02 27.12
CA LEU A 141 -27.63 -54.23 28.20
C LEU A 141 -29.12 -53.98 27.98
N ASN A 142 -29.51 -53.62 26.77
CA ASN A 142 -30.93 -53.39 26.45
C ASN A 142 -31.78 -54.66 26.58
N SER A 143 -31.24 -55.82 26.12
CA SER A 143 -31.91 -57.09 26.24
C SER A 143 -31.92 -57.70 27.66
N SER A 144 -30.93 -57.37 28.47
CA SER A 144 -30.83 -57.73 29.87
C SER A 144 -31.71 -56.92 30.82
N GLY A 145 -32.29 -55.81 30.33
CA GLY A 145 -33.23 -54.98 31.07
C GLY A 145 -32.62 -53.74 31.72
N ASP A 146 -31.54 -53.18 31.17
CA ASP A 146 -31.02 -51.90 31.59
C ASP A 146 -31.03 -50.84 30.45
N PRO A 147 -32.23 -50.32 30.06
CA PRO A 147 -32.37 -49.36 28.98
C PRO A 147 -31.73 -48.01 29.28
N VAL A 148 -31.46 -47.64 30.53
CA VAL A 148 -30.84 -46.37 30.92
C VAL A 148 -29.35 -46.41 30.63
N GLU A 149 -28.64 -47.50 31.06
CA GLU A 149 -27.21 -47.65 30.77
C GLU A 149 -26.99 -47.93 29.27
N ALA A 150 -27.87 -48.68 28.63
CA ALA A 150 -27.88 -48.90 27.19
C ALA A 150 -27.98 -47.59 26.41
N ALA A 151 -28.80 -46.63 26.84
CA ALA A 151 -28.90 -45.32 26.20
C ALA A 151 -27.55 -44.56 26.24
N GLY A 152 -26.83 -44.63 27.34
CA GLY A 152 -25.49 -44.02 27.48
C GLY A 152 -24.44 -44.64 26.52
N ILE A 153 -24.48 -45.96 26.33
CA ILE A 153 -23.62 -46.63 25.34
C ILE A 153 -24.00 -46.18 23.92
N LEU A 154 -25.31 -46.12 23.62
CA LEU A 154 -25.78 -45.69 22.30
C LEU A 154 -25.37 -44.24 21.97
N ASP A 155 -25.46 -43.31 22.95
CA ASP A 155 -24.99 -41.95 22.79
C ASP A 155 -23.49 -41.89 22.42
N ASN A 156 -22.65 -42.68 23.06
CA ASN A 156 -21.22 -42.79 22.76
C ASN A 156 -21.02 -43.41 21.35
N THR A 157 -21.76 -44.48 21.02
CA THR A 157 -21.67 -45.14 19.71
C THR A 157 -22.03 -44.18 18.57
N GLU A 158 -23.14 -43.44 18.70
CA GLU A 158 -23.53 -42.41 17.72
C GLU A 158 -22.44 -41.36 17.55
N ASN A 159 -21.85 -40.86 18.63
CA ASN A 159 -20.75 -39.89 18.57
C ASN A 159 -19.50 -40.48 17.89
N HIS A 160 -19.15 -41.75 18.17
CA HIS A 160 -18.04 -42.42 17.52
C HIS A 160 -18.27 -42.64 16.03
N ILE A 161 -19.50 -42.99 15.61
CA ILE A 161 -19.87 -43.10 14.20
C ILE A 161 -19.69 -41.75 13.49
N LEU A 162 -20.20 -40.66 14.07
CA LEU A 162 -20.07 -39.31 13.49
C LEU A 162 -18.61 -38.90 13.39
N ALA A 163 -17.83 -39.13 14.44
CA ALA A 163 -16.38 -38.80 14.45
C ALA A 163 -15.64 -39.61 13.37
N LEU A 164 -15.93 -40.92 13.26
CA LEU A 164 -15.27 -41.75 12.26
C LEU A 164 -15.73 -41.40 10.83
N THR A 165 -17.00 -41.05 10.63
CA THR A 165 -17.50 -40.56 9.33
C THR A 165 -16.70 -39.32 8.88
N HIS A 166 -16.51 -38.35 9.75
CA HIS A 166 -15.71 -37.16 9.45
C HIS A 166 -14.26 -37.50 9.13
N ILE A 167 -13.67 -38.49 9.83
CA ILE A 167 -12.31 -38.97 9.54
C ILE A 167 -12.24 -39.60 8.15
N VAL A 168 -13.18 -40.51 7.84
CA VAL A 168 -13.27 -41.25 6.58
C VAL A 168 -13.44 -40.31 5.37
N GLU A 169 -14.16 -39.21 5.54
CA GLU A 169 -14.32 -38.18 4.49
C GLU A 169 -13.02 -37.38 4.21
N ARG A 170 -12.19 -37.10 5.24
CA ARG A 170 -10.98 -36.30 5.10
C ARG A 170 -9.73 -37.07 4.64
N VAL A 171 -9.62 -38.34 5.08
CA VAL A 171 -8.41 -39.15 4.85
C VAL A 171 -8.04 -39.30 3.37
N PRO A 172 -8.96 -39.61 2.42
CA PRO A 172 -8.61 -39.83 1.02
C PRO A 172 -7.87 -38.63 0.37
N ALA A 173 -8.31 -37.41 0.64
CA ALA A 173 -7.66 -36.22 0.12
C ALA A 173 -6.23 -36.08 0.67
N LEU A 174 -6.05 -36.23 1.98
CA LEU A 174 -4.74 -36.16 2.63
C LEU A 174 -3.79 -37.26 2.16
N VAL A 175 -4.28 -38.47 1.96
CA VAL A 175 -3.50 -39.61 1.44
C VAL A 175 -3.09 -39.36 -0.01
N THR A 176 -3.96 -38.80 -0.84
CA THR A 176 -3.64 -38.48 -2.25
C THR A 176 -2.55 -37.42 -2.31
N THR A 177 -2.71 -36.32 -1.57
CA THR A 177 -1.69 -35.27 -1.52
C THR A 177 -0.35 -35.80 -1.03
N LEU A 178 -0.33 -36.58 0.07
CA LEU A 178 0.91 -37.07 0.68
C LEU A 178 1.61 -38.17 -0.13
N ASN A 179 0.87 -39.06 -0.78
CA ASN A 179 1.46 -40.21 -1.48
C ASN A 179 1.66 -40.02 -2.98
N THR A 180 1.00 -39.02 -3.58
CA THR A 180 1.05 -38.79 -5.02
C THR A 180 1.54 -37.38 -5.34
N GLU A 181 0.80 -36.34 -4.93
CA GLU A 181 1.06 -34.97 -5.38
C GLU A 181 2.40 -34.41 -4.87
N LEU A 182 2.64 -34.50 -3.55
CA LEU A 182 3.88 -33.98 -2.96
C LEU A 182 5.13 -34.75 -3.40
N PRO A 183 5.13 -36.11 -3.44
CA PRO A 183 6.29 -36.86 -3.95
C PRO A 183 6.58 -36.58 -5.43
N GLU A 184 5.56 -36.48 -6.29
CA GLU A 184 5.75 -36.14 -7.73
C GLU A 184 6.38 -34.76 -7.89
N GLN A 185 5.89 -33.74 -7.15
CA GLN A 185 6.48 -32.39 -7.17
C GLN A 185 7.93 -32.39 -6.66
N LEU A 186 8.22 -33.18 -5.63
CA LEU A 186 9.56 -33.27 -5.06
C LEU A 186 10.54 -33.96 -6.03
N GLU A 187 10.11 -35.01 -6.71
CA GLU A 187 10.90 -35.71 -7.73
C GLU A 187 11.18 -34.79 -8.94
N ASP A 188 10.16 -34.02 -9.38
CA ASP A 188 10.32 -33.00 -10.44
C ASP A 188 11.33 -31.93 -10.05
N LEU A 189 11.29 -31.45 -8.78
CA LEU A 189 12.25 -30.47 -8.27
C LEU A 189 13.67 -31.02 -8.20
N GLU A 190 13.84 -32.28 -7.74
CA GLU A 190 15.15 -32.92 -7.64
C GLU A 190 15.75 -33.16 -9.03
N GLU A 191 14.94 -33.59 -9.99
CA GLU A 191 15.36 -33.72 -11.39
C GLU A 191 15.68 -32.36 -12.01
N GLY A 192 14.87 -31.34 -11.71
CA GLY A 192 15.11 -29.96 -12.13
C GLY A 192 16.42 -29.41 -11.58
N HIS A 193 16.67 -29.58 -10.29
CA HIS A 193 17.93 -29.19 -9.64
C HIS A 193 19.13 -29.83 -10.29
N ARG A 194 19.09 -31.15 -10.54
CA ARG A 194 20.17 -31.86 -11.22
C ARG A 194 20.43 -31.32 -12.62
N LYS A 195 19.37 -31.06 -13.42
CA LYS A 195 19.49 -30.47 -14.75
C LYS A 195 20.11 -29.08 -14.74
N LEU A 196 19.76 -28.26 -13.72
CA LEU A 196 20.34 -26.95 -13.54
C LEU A 196 21.83 -27.03 -13.16
N LEU A 197 22.21 -27.94 -12.26
CA LEU A 197 23.64 -28.20 -11.95
C LEU A 197 24.42 -28.68 -13.16
N ASP A 198 23.87 -29.60 -13.95
CA ASP A 198 24.47 -30.08 -15.21
C ASP A 198 24.62 -28.96 -16.24
N ALA A 199 23.76 -27.93 -16.18
CA ALA A 199 23.85 -26.74 -17.01
C ALA A 199 24.70 -25.61 -16.39
N ASN A 200 25.51 -25.92 -15.36
CA ASN A 200 26.42 -25.00 -14.65
C ASN A 200 25.70 -23.84 -13.92
N TYR A 201 24.45 -24.04 -13.45
CA TYR A 201 23.84 -23.11 -12.54
C TYR A 201 24.44 -23.27 -11.13
N HIS A 202 24.65 -22.15 -10.48
CA HIS A 202 25.04 -22.07 -9.08
C HIS A 202 23.89 -21.42 -8.29
N PHE A 203 23.80 -21.78 -7.01
CA PHE A 203 22.79 -21.26 -6.11
C PHE A 203 23.46 -20.55 -4.94
N THR A 204 22.84 -19.51 -4.45
CA THR A 204 23.26 -18.82 -3.22
C THR A 204 22.99 -19.68 -1.98
N GLU A 205 21.94 -20.49 -2.05
CA GLU A 205 21.55 -21.44 -1.03
C GLU A 205 22.40 -22.70 -1.15
N THR A 206 23.23 -22.96 -0.11
CA THR A 206 24.15 -24.12 -0.08
C THR A 206 23.54 -25.38 0.50
N ASP A 207 22.30 -25.33 0.98
CA ASP A 207 21.61 -26.37 1.74
C ASP A 207 20.49 -27.07 0.96
N ILE A 208 20.37 -26.85 -0.36
CA ILE A 208 19.27 -27.37 -1.19
C ILE A 208 19.14 -28.89 -1.07
N GLU A 209 20.27 -29.63 -1.14
CA GLU A 209 20.25 -31.10 -0.99
C GLU A 209 19.81 -31.54 0.40
N ALA A 210 20.21 -30.80 1.44
CA ALA A 210 19.76 -31.07 2.80
C ALA A 210 18.25 -30.79 2.96
N ARG A 211 17.73 -29.78 2.29
CA ARG A 211 16.28 -29.47 2.27
C ARG A 211 15.49 -30.59 1.60
N PHE A 212 15.96 -31.17 0.50
CA PHE A 212 15.32 -32.36 -0.09
C PHE A 212 15.25 -33.52 0.90
N GLN A 213 16.36 -33.82 1.61
CA GLN A 213 16.36 -34.89 2.60
C GLN A 213 15.37 -34.63 3.73
N LEU A 214 15.31 -33.41 4.23
CA LEU A 214 14.32 -33.00 5.26
C LEU A 214 12.88 -33.16 4.77
N LEU A 215 12.59 -32.81 3.52
CA LEU A 215 11.28 -32.98 2.92
C LEU A 215 10.87 -34.47 2.82
N TYR A 216 11.78 -35.36 2.42
CA TYR A 216 11.54 -36.80 2.43
C TYR A 216 11.30 -37.36 3.84
N GLU A 217 12.03 -36.88 4.84
CA GLU A 217 11.79 -37.22 6.24
C GLU A 217 10.43 -36.73 6.73
N SER A 218 10.06 -35.49 6.40
CA SER A 218 8.76 -34.91 6.75
C SER A 218 7.60 -35.68 6.09
N LEU A 219 7.72 -36.05 4.81
CA LEU A 219 6.73 -36.90 4.14
C LEU A 219 6.54 -38.23 4.88
N LYS A 220 7.65 -38.88 5.28
CA LYS A 220 7.60 -40.14 6.01
C LYS A 220 6.99 -39.99 7.40
N GLN A 221 7.32 -38.92 8.12
CA GLN A 221 6.75 -38.63 9.42
C GLN A 221 5.25 -38.34 9.31
N ASN A 222 4.85 -37.61 8.28
CA ASN A 222 3.44 -37.28 8.08
C ASN A 222 2.58 -38.50 7.67
N GLN A 223 3.18 -39.50 7.02
CA GLN A 223 2.52 -40.80 6.82
C GLN A 223 2.18 -41.51 8.14
N GLU A 224 3.01 -41.27 9.19
CA GLU A 224 2.72 -41.82 10.52
C GLU A 224 1.57 -41.07 11.21
N ASN A 225 1.46 -39.75 11.03
CA ASN A 225 0.32 -38.96 11.54
C ASN A 225 -0.98 -39.43 10.92
N ILE A 226 -1.01 -39.71 9.60
CA ILE A 226 -2.19 -40.29 8.91
C ILE A 226 -2.49 -41.67 9.43
N ARG A 227 -1.49 -42.52 9.66
CA ARG A 227 -1.66 -43.87 10.23
C ARG A 227 -2.31 -43.84 11.60
N GLN A 228 -2.02 -42.82 12.41
CA GLN A 228 -2.57 -42.62 13.75
C GLN A 228 -3.89 -41.84 13.76
N LEU A 229 -4.40 -41.44 12.59
CA LEU A 229 -5.60 -40.61 12.40
C LEU A 229 -5.47 -39.20 13.03
N GLU A 230 -4.25 -38.69 13.20
CA GLU A 230 -3.98 -37.30 13.61
C GLU A 230 -4.10 -36.35 12.43
N LEU A 231 -5.34 -36.21 11.91
CA LEU A 231 -5.58 -35.53 10.62
C LEU A 231 -5.24 -34.05 10.63
N ASP A 232 -5.46 -33.35 11.74
CA ASP A 232 -5.17 -31.92 11.83
C ASP A 232 -3.65 -31.68 11.77
N ASN A 233 -2.86 -32.54 12.41
CA ASN A 233 -1.41 -32.52 12.31
C ASN A 233 -0.95 -32.88 10.89
N ALA A 234 -1.58 -33.88 10.28
CA ALA A 234 -1.26 -34.31 8.93
C ALA A 234 -1.53 -33.21 7.87
N GLU A 235 -2.64 -32.50 8.00
CA GLU A 235 -3.00 -31.36 7.14
C GLU A 235 -2.00 -30.20 7.29
N TYR A 236 -1.66 -29.86 8.53
CA TYR A 236 -0.67 -28.82 8.81
C TYR A 236 0.70 -29.17 8.21
N GLU A 237 1.17 -30.40 8.39
CA GLU A 237 2.45 -30.85 7.82
C GLU A 237 2.43 -30.87 6.29
N ASN A 238 1.32 -31.30 5.64
CA ASN A 238 1.16 -31.18 4.19
C ASN A 238 1.31 -29.74 3.69
N MET A 239 0.72 -28.78 4.42
CA MET A 239 0.86 -27.36 4.08
C MET A 239 2.31 -26.87 4.22
N GLN A 240 3.02 -27.29 5.25
CA GLN A 240 4.44 -26.94 5.46
C GLN A 240 5.33 -27.52 4.35
N ILE A 241 5.13 -28.79 4.02
CA ILE A 241 5.87 -29.46 2.93
C ILE A 241 5.61 -28.74 1.61
N GLN A 242 4.34 -28.42 1.28
CA GLN A 242 3.98 -27.70 0.06
C GLN A 242 4.61 -26.29 0.02
N ALA A 243 4.64 -25.59 1.15
CA ALA A 243 5.25 -24.27 1.23
C ALA A 243 6.76 -24.32 0.95
N GLU A 244 7.43 -25.34 1.48
CA GLU A 244 8.86 -25.55 1.27
C GLU A 244 9.19 -25.96 -0.18
N ILE A 245 8.37 -26.81 -0.79
CA ILE A 245 8.41 -27.17 -2.22
C ILE A 245 8.28 -25.90 -3.08
N ASN A 246 7.30 -25.03 -2.78
CA ASN A 246 7.09 -23.79 -3.51
C ASN A 246 8.30 -22.85 -3.37
N ALA A 247 8.89 -22.77 -2.17
CA ALA A 247 10.10 -21.97 -1.95
C ALA A 247 11.29 -22.45 -2.79
N LEU A 248 11.44 -23.75 -2.98
CA LEU A 248 12.47 -24.32 -3.87
C LEU A 248 12.18 -24.02 -5.35
N TYR A 249 10.93 -24.11 -5.78
CA TYR A 249 10.52 -23.69 -7.13
C TYR A 249 10.81 -22.22 -7.39
N ASP A 250 10.57 -21.35 -6.40
CA ASP A 250 10.85 -19.92 -6.52
C ASP A 250 12.35 -19.66 -6.68
N ILE A 251 13.21 -20.36 -5.94
CA ILE A 251 14.67 -20.27 -6.07
C ILE A 251 15.09 -20.65 -7.51
N PHE A 252 14.65 -21.79 -8.01
CA PHE A 252 15.05 -22.25 -9.35
C PHE A 252 14.48 -21.34 -10.45
N THR A 253 13.25 -20.90 -10.32
CA THR A 253 12.60 -19.98 -11.28
C THR A 253 13.34 -18.65 -11.32
N ARG A 254 13.76 -18.13 -10.15
CA ARG A 254 14.54 -16.90 -10.06
C ARG A 254 15.87 -17.04 -10.78
N GLU A 255 16.62 -18.11 -10.54
CA GLU A 255 17.93 -18.31 -11.19
C GLU A 255 17.81 -18.44 -12.71
N ILE A 256 16.77 -19.13 -13.21
CA ILE A 256 16.50 -19.24 -14.66
C ILE A 256 16.12 -17.89 -15.27
N ALA A 257 15.37 -17.06 -14.52
CA ALA A 257 15.01 -15.73 -14.98
C ALA A 257 16.23 -14.80 -15.00
N SER A 258 17.03 -14.84 -13.92
CA SER A 258 18.26 -14.04 -13.77
C SER A 258 19.28 -14.35 -14.87
N GLN A 259 19.42 -15.62 -15.29
CA GLN A 259 20.30 -15.97 -16.43
C GLN A 259 19.96 -15.16 -17.69
N LYS A 260 18.68 -15.08 -18.05
CA LYS A 260 18.25 -14.36 -19.27
C LYS A 260 18.53 -12.86 -19.18
N VAL A 261 18.37 -12.29 -17.98
CA VAL A 261 18.68 -10.87 -17.72
C VAL A 261 20.19 -10.65 -17.83
N VAL A 262 20.99 -11.49 -17.20
CA VAL A 262 22.46 -11.46 -17.26
C VAL A 262 22.95 -11.55 -18.70
N GLU A 263 22.46 -12.49 -19.51
CA GLU A 263 22.81 -12.61 -20.92
C GLU A 263 22.50 -11.34 -21.72
N SER A 264 21.33 -10.73 -21.46
CA SER A 264 20.93 -9.46 -22.08
C SER A 264 21.82 -8.29 -21.65
N LEU A 265 22.13 -8.18 -20.35
CA LEU A 265 22.96 -7.12 -19.82
C LEU A 265 24.41 -7.22 -20.34
N LEU A 266 24.98 -8.42 -20.36
CA LEU A 266 26.32 -8.65 -20.90
C LEU A 266 26.44 -8.35 -22.40
N ALA A 267 25.38 -8.54 -23.17
CA ALA A 267 25.33 -8.13 -24.56
C ALA A 267 25.22 -6.60 -24.74
N THR A 268 24.54 -5.90 -23.85
CA THR A 268 24.22 -4.47 -23.99
C THR A 268 25.22 -3.55 -23.29
N LEU A 269 25.71 -3.92 -22.09
CA LEU A 269 26.60 -3.08 -21.29
C LEU A 269 27.90 -2.67 -21.99
N PRO A 270 28.63 -3.55 -22.72
CA PRO A 270 29.83 -3.14 -23.44
C PRO A 270 29.54 -2.11 -24.54
N ILE A 271 28.41 -2.24 -25.22
CA ILE A 271 27.96 -1.28 -26.24
C ILE A 271 27.65 0.07 -25.62
N TYR A 272 26.92 0.07 -24.50
CA TYR A 272 26.57 1.26 -23.75
C TYR A 272 27.82 1.96 -23.19
N LEU A 273 28.74 1.19 -22.61
CA LEU A 273 30.02 1.71 -22.12
C LEU A 273 30.85 2.37 -23.25
N ASN A 274 30.96 1.74 -24.43
CA ASN A 274 31.65 2.33 -25.55
C ASN A 274 31.01 3.65 -26.00
N HIS A 275 29.67 3.68 -26.05
CA HIS A 275 28.96 4.92 -26.36
C HIS A 275 29.28 6.03 -25.34
N MET A 276 29.34 5.71 -24.04
CA MET A 276 29.70 6.66 -22.99
C MET A 276 31.15 7.16 -23.12
N LYS A 277 32.08 6.27 -23.51
CA LYS A 277 33.47 6.65 -23.78
C LYS A 277 33.58 7.60 -24.96
N ASP A 278 32.86 7.32 -26.06
CA ASP A 278 32.82 8.21 -27.23
C ASP A 278 32.24 9.56 -26.89
N ASN A 279 31.15 9.62 -26.15
CA ASN A 279 30.55 10.87 -25.67
C ASN A 279 31.53 11.66 -24.79
N ASN A 280 32.24 10.98 -23.89
CA ASN A 280 33.23 11.65 -23.05
C ASN A 280 34.39 12.22 -23.87
N GLN A 281 34.81 11.53 -24.92
CA GLN A 281 35.83 12.04 -25.82
C GLN A 281 35.38 13.30 -26.58
N VAL A 282 34.11 13.35 -26.99
CA VAL A 282 33.51 14.56 -27.59
C VAL A 282 33.51 15.72 -26.58
N LEU A 283 33.12 15.48 -25.32
CA LEU A 283 33.14 16.48 -24.27
C LEU A 283 34.56 17.03 -24.03
N VAL A 284 35.60 16.18 -24.02
CA VAL A 284 36.98 16.60 -23.92
C VAL A 284 37.34 17.54 -25.07
N GLN A 285 37.00 17.19 -26.31
CA GLN A 285 37.25 18.02 -27.50
C GLN A 285 36.49 19.33 -27.45
N ASP A 286 35.26 19.35 -26.99
CA ASP A 286 34.45 20.56 -26.84
C ASP A 286 35.06 21.50 -25.78
N ILE A 287 35.48 20.96 -24.62
CA ILE A 287 36.18 21.76 -23.60
C ILE A 287 37.48 22.35 -24.16
N GLU A 288 38.30 21.57 -24.89
CA GLU A 288 39.52 22.06 -25.52
C GLU A 288 39.23 23.13 -26.57
N ARG A 289 38.17 22.98 -27.35
CA ARG A 289 37.74 23.97 -28.35
C ARG A 289 37.28 25.27 -27.68
N LEU A 290 36.42 25.16 -26.65
CA LEU A 290 35.84 26.30 -25.95
C LEU A 290 36.89 27.04 -25.10
N ASN A 291 37.85 26.36 -24.49
CA ASN A 291 38.94 26.96 -23.74
C ASN A 291 39.85 27.90 -24.59
N LYS A 292 39.80 27.81 -25.90
CA LYS A 292 40.51 28.74 -26.78
C LYS A 292 39.85 30.12 -26.84
N THR A 293 38.55 30.18 -26.58
CA THR A 293 37.74 31.41 -26.72
C THR A 293 37.14 31.87 -25.40
N TYR A 294 36.83 30.95 -24.50
CA TYR A 294 36.15 31.25 -23.23
C TYR A 294 37.02 30.84 -22.04
N LEU A 295 36.84 31.52 -20.94
CA LEU A 295 37.41 31.15 -19.64
C LEU A 295 36.45 30.15 -18.98
N LEU A 296 36.70 28.82 -19.16
CA LEU A 296 35.90 27.79 -18.53
C LEU A 296 36.29 27.55 -17.06
N PRO A 297 35.35 27.27 -16.16
CA PRO A 297 35.66 26.86 -14.79
C PRO A 297 36.47 25.55 -14.80
N GLU A 298 37.50 25.46 -13.95
CA GLU A 298 38.29 24.22 -13.78
C GLU A 298 37.43 23.02 -13.34
N SER A 299 36.30 23.28 -12.69
CA SER A 299 35.35 22.27 -12.28
C SER A 299 34.89 21.40 -13.44
N ASP A 300 34.67 21.94 -14.64
CA ASP A 300 34.17 21.22 -15.80
C ASP A 300 35.20 20.24 -16.36
N SER A 301 36.44 20.71 -16.50
CA SER A 301 37.56 19.88 -16.90
C SER A 301 37.82 18.74 -15.90
N ASN A 302 37.69 19.01 -14.60
CA ASN A 302 37.86 18.02 -13.55
C ASN A 302 36.73 16.99 -13.54
N ARG A 303 35.48 17.40 -13.80
CA ARG A 303 34.34 16.48 -13.94
C ARG A 303 34.54 15.50 -15.09
N VAL A 304 34.91 16.00 -16.27
CA VAL A 304 35.12 15.13 -17.45
C VAL A 304 36.30 14.18 -17.25
N ARG A 305 37.37 14.59 -16.56
CA ARG A 305 38.47 13.69 -16.19
C ARG A 305 38.05 12.63 -15.19
N ARG A 306 37.23 12.96 -14.21
CA ARG A 306 36.67 12.01 -13.26
C ARG A 306 35.80 10.97 -13.99
N ILE A 307 34.89 11.39 -14.86
CA ILE A 307 34.08 10.51 -15.71
C ILE A 307 34.98 9.57 -16.52
N GLN A 308 36.08 10.05 -17.09
CA GLN A 308 37.02 9.23 -17.84
C GLN A 308 37.64 8.12 -16.98
N ALA A 309 38.00 8.43 -15.72
CA ALA A 309 38.54 7.46 -14.78
C ALA A 309 37.50 6.43 -14.35
N GLU A 310 36.29 6.87 -14.09
CA GLU A 310 35.16 6.00 -13.73
C GLU A 310 34.78 5.06 -14.86
N LEU A 311 34.69 5.55 -16.10
CA LEU A 311 34.46 4.71 -17.30
C LEU A 311 35.57 3.67 -17.51
N SER A 312 36.83 4.02 -17.21
CA SER A 312 37.94 3.07 -17.30
C SER A 312 37.88 2.00 -16.21
N SER A 313 37.42 2.34 -15.01
CA SER A 313 37.19 1.37 -13.93
C SER A 313 36.03 0.43 -14.25
N LEU A 314 34.91 0.97 -14.76
CA LEU A 314 33.77 0.16 -15.18
C LEU A 314 34.13 -0.80 -16.33
N ASP A 315 34.98 -0.38 -17.25
CA ASP A 315 35.47 -1.23 -18.33
C ASP A 315 36.22 -2.47 -17.82
N THR A 316 37.10 -2.29 -16.83
CA THR A 316 37.80 -3.42 -16.20
C THR A 316 36.84 -4.36 -15.50
N THR A 317 35.88 -3.81 -14.75
CA THR A 317 34.88 -4.63 -14.03
C THR A 317 33.97 -5.40 -15.00
N ILE A 318 33.51 -4.79 -16.08
CA ILE A 318 32.67 -5.44 -17.09
C ILE A 318 33.48 -6.56 -17.80
N MET A 319 34.76 -6.33 -18.08
CA MET A 319 35.64 -7.36 -18.65
C MET A 319 35.83 -8.56 -17.71
N GLU A 320 36.09 -8.29 -16.41
CA GLU A 320 36.23 -9.32 -15.39
C GLU A 320 34.96 -10.18 -15.28
N VAL A 321 33.78 -9.55 -15.19
CA VAL A 321 32.49 -10.26 -15.14
C VAL A 321 32.23 -11.07 -16.45
N THR A 322 32.66 -10.55 -17.59
CA THR A 322 32.47 -11.23 -18.87
C THR A 322 33.40 -12.45 -19.01
N GLU A 323 34.64 -12.38 -18.49
CA GLU A 323 35.61 -13.48 -18.47
C GLU A 323 35.18 -14.59 -17.50
N ASP A 324 34.66 -14.26 -16.31
CA ASP A 324 34.11 -15.21 -15.33
C ASP A 324 32.92 -16.00 -15.86
N GLN A 325 32.23 -15.51 -16.90
CA GLN A 325 31.10 -16.22 -17.52
C GLN A 325 31.52 -17.48 -18.33
N ALA A 326 32.78 -17.62 -18.70
CA ALA A 326 33.26 -18.81 -19.37
C ALA A 326 33.23 -20.06 -18.47
N GLU A 327 33.33 -19.89 -17.15
CA GLU A 327 33.08 -20.89 -16.09
C GLU A 327 32.37 -20.19 -14.92
N PRO A 328 31.04 -20.07 -14.94
CA PRO A 328 30.33 -19.36 -13.90
C PRO A 328 30.60 -20.00 -12.55
N THR A 329 31.11 -19.22 -11.61
CA THR A 329 31.42 -19.64 -10.25
C THR A 329 30.40 -19.11 -9.25
N GLN A 330 29.48 -18.24 -9.71
CA GLN A 330 28.49 -17.55 -8.88
C GLN A 330 27.07 -17.79 -9.42
N ALA A 331 26.08 -17.62 -8.56
CA ALA A 331 24.68 -17.67 -8.91
C ALA A 331 24.31 -16.52 -9.86
N TYR A 332 23.43 -16.78 -10.83
CA TYR A 332 22.98 -15.76 -11.80
C TYR A 332 22.25 -14.59 -11.14
N SER A 333 21.54 -14.82 -10.05
CA SER A 333 20.89 -13.77 -9.26
C SER A 333 21.90 -12.76 -8.67
N VAL A 334 23.07 -13.23 -8.26
CA VAL A 334 24.16 -12.36 -7.76
C VAL A 334 24.81 -11.57 -8.91
N LEU A 335 25.02 -12.23 -10.05
CA LEU A 335 25.53 -11.57 -11.25
C LEU A 335 24.57 -10.51 -11.78
N GLU A 336 23.26 -10.78 -11.77
CA GLU A 336 22.22 -9.81 -12.13
C GLU A 336 22.32 -8.55 -11.30
N GLU A 337 22.38 -8.68 -9.98
CA GLU A 337 22.50 -7.53 -9.06
C GLU A 337 23.79 -6.71 -9.34
N GLN A 338 24.91 -7.39 -9.58
CA GLN A 338 26.16 -6.70 -9.91
C GLN A 338 26.06 -5.94 -11.24
N LEU A 339 25.48 -6.54 -12.28
CA LEU A 339 25.32 -5.92 -13.60
C LEU A 339 24.30 -4.76 -13.59
N GLU A 340 23.24 -4.86 -12.80
CA GLU A 340 22.28 -3.79 -12.59
C GLU A 340 22.91 -2.57 -11.90
N ILE A 341 23.81 -2.81 -10.94
CA ILE A 341 24.58 -1.73 -10.31
C ILE A 341 25.49 -1.06 -11.35
N LEU A 342 26.17 -1.84 -12.21
CA LEU A 342 26.99 -1.28 -13.28
C LEU A 342 26.17 -0.48 -14.29
N GLN A 343 24.99 -0.96 -14.66
CA GLN A 343 24.06 -0.25 -15.53
C GLN A 343 23.61 1.09 -14.91
N THR A 344 23.32 1.08 -13.62
CA THR A 344 22.93 2.31 -12.88
C THR A 344 24.09 3.32 -12.87
N ASN A 345 25.30 2.88 -12.58
CA ASN A 345 26.47 3.74 -12.59
C ASN A 345 26.72 4.36 -13.98
N LEU A 346 26.54 3.58 -15.06
CA LEU A 346 26.65 4.10 -16.43
C LEU A 346 25.58 5.16 -16.72
N LYS A 347 24.36 4.97 -16.22
CA LYS A 347 23.28 5.94 -16.38
C LYS A 347 23.57 7.24 -15.63
N ASP A 348 24.09 7.15 -14.42
CA ASP A 348 24.49 8.33 -13.64
C ASP A 348 25.59 9.12 -14.38
N ILE A 349 26.54 8.42 -15.01
CA ILE A 349 27.57 9.04 -15.85
C ILE A 349 26.96 9.70 -17.09
N GLU A 350 25.97 9.08 -17.73
CA GLU A 350 25.26 9.68 -18.87
C GLU A 350 24.58 11.00 -18.49
N ASP A 351 23.86 11.01 -17.38
CA ASP A 351 23.19 12.22 -16.86
C ASP A 351 24.21 13.34 -16.54
N GLU A 352 25.38 12.96 -16.01
CA GLU A 352 26.45 13.91 -15.76
C GLU A 352 27.07 14.46 -17.07
N GLN A 353 27.27 13.61 -18.08
CA GLN A 353 27.75 14.02 -19.42
C GLN A 353 26.76 14.96 -20.10
N ILE A 354 25.45 14.67 -20.04
CA ILE A 354 24.40 15.55 -20.56
C ILE A 354 24.45 16.91 -19.87
N SER A 355 24.54 16.94 -18.55
CA SER A 355 24.62 18.19 -17.77
C SER A 355 25.81 19.05 -18.16
N VAL A 356 26.98 18.44 -18.37
CA VAL A 356 28.19 19.15 -18.84
C VAL A 356 27.99 19.67 -20.27
N SER A 357 27.47 18.83 -21.18
CA SER A 357 27.22 19.21 -22.58
C SER A 357 26.23 20.38 -22.70
N GLU A 358 25.12 20.35 -21.95
CA GLU A 358 24.14 21.43 -21.93
C GLU A 358 24.76 22.75 -21.44
N ARG A 359 25.60 22.66 -20.40
CA ARG A 359 26.30 23.86 -19.87
C ARG A 359 27.30 24.45 -20.87
N LEU A 360 28.06 23.59 -21.56
CA LEU A 360 28.97 24.04 -22.61
C LEU A 360 28.23 24.70 -23.78
N ALA A 361 27.11 24.11 -24.20
CA ALA A 361 26.26 24.68 -25.24
C ALA A 361 25.59 25.99 -24.80
N GLN A 362 25.29 26.16 -23.51
CA GLN A 362 24.73 27.39 -22.98
C GLN A 362 25.75 28.56 -23.03
N ILE A 363 27.04 28.30 -22.80
CA ILE A 363 28.11 29.30 -22.90
C ILE A 363 28.13 29.96 -24.30
N GLU A 364 28.06 29.16 -25.38
CA GLU A 364 28.01 29.67 -26.75
C GLU A 364 26.74 30.49 -27.03
N LYS A 365 25.58 30.03 -26.51
CA LYS A 365 24.32 30.77 -26.66
C LYS A 365 24.34 32.10 -25.94
N ASP A 366 24.90 32.12 -24.72
CA ASP A 366 25.01 33.34 -23.91
C ASP A 366 25.93 34.37 -24.59
N ASP A 367 27.05 33.96 -25.15
CA ASP A 367 27.94 34.84 -25.92
C ASP A 367 27.22 35.45 -27.12
N ILE A 368 26.51 34.63 -27.93
CA ILE A 368 25.76 35.12 -29.09
C ILE A 368 24.69 36.15 -28.65
N ASN A 369 23.92 35.81 -27.60
CA ASN A 369 22.90 36.71 -27.06
C ASN A 369 23.48 38.03 -26.55
N ALA A 370 24.59 37.95 -25.80
CA ALA A 370 25.26 39.14 -25.26
C ALA A 370 25.76 40.05 -26.37
N ARG A 371 26.42 39.51 -27.42
CA ARG A 371 26.89 40.29 -28.58
C ARG A 371 25.73 40.96 -29.32
N GLN A 372 24.61 40.22 -29.53
CA GLN A 372 23.43 40.79 -30.16
C GLN A 372 22.84 41.95 -29.34
N LYS A 373 22.66 41.75 -28.02
CA LYS A 373 22.14 42.79 -27.13
C LYS A 373 23.06 43.98 -27.03
N ALA A 374 24.39 43.79 -26.92
CA ALA A 374 25.36 44.90 -26.89
C ALA A 374 25.22 45.78 -28.13
N ASN A 375 25.16 45.19 -29.33
CA ASN A 375 24.93 45.93 -30.58
C ASN A 375 23.58 46.67 -30.60
N VAL A 376 22.53 46.05 -30.07
CA VAL A 376 21.21 46.69 -29.95
C VAL A 376 21.31 47.90 -29.00
N TYR A 377 21.98 47.79 -27.87
CA TYR A 377 22.13 48.90 -26.89
C TYR A 377 22.92 50.06 -27.44
N VAL A 378 24.01 49.82 -28.16
CA VAL A 378 24.76 50.88 -28.86
C VAL A 378 23.81 51.64 -29.83
N ASN A 379 23.02 50.92 -30.62
CA ASN A 379 22.08 51.56 -31.55
C ASN A 379 20.97 52.34 -30.83
N ARG A 380 20.48 51.81 -29.69
CA ARG A 380 19.48 52.50 -28.88
C ARG A 380 20.02 53.79 -28.27
N LEU A 381 21.24 53.76 -27.71
CA LEU A 381 21.90 54.96 -27.19
C LEU A 381 22.02 56.05 -28.26
N HIS A 382 22.45 55.67 -29.47
CA HIS A 382 22.48 56.62 -30.59
C HIS A 382 21.09 57.13 -30.96
N THR A 383 20.09 56.32 -30.92
CA THR A 383 18.69 56.73 -31.24
C THR A 383 18.14 57.64 -30.16
N ILE A 384 18.34 57.35 -28.88
CA ILE A 384 17.95 58.20 -27.75
C ILE A 384 18.62 59.57 -27.86
N LYS A 385 19.94 59.61 -28.11
CA LYS A 385 20.68 60.85 -28.30
C LYS A 385 20.05 61.70 -29.43
N ARG A 386 19.86 61.13 -30.62
CA ARG A 386 19.24 61.83 -31.75
C ARG A 386 17.80 62.27 -31.48
N TYR A 387 17.06 61.48 -30.72
CA TYR A 387 15.70 61.81 -30.35
C TYR A 387 15.62 63.00 -29.43
N MET A 388 16.49 63.09 -28.42
CA MET A 388 16.59 64.22 -27.50
C MET A 388 17.06 65.49 -28.22
N GLU A 389 18.08 65.40 -29.09
CA GLU A 389 18.58 66.53 -29.90
C GLU A 389 17.49 67.14 -30.82
N LYS A 390 16.62 66.30 -31.40
CA LYS A 390 15.51 66.75 -32.30
C LYS A 390 14.37 67.47 -31.59
N ARG A 391 14.25 67.33 -30.26
CA ARG A 391 13.16 67.94 -29.49
C ARG A 391 13.36 69.42 -29.17
N ASN A 392 14.52 70.01 -29.52
CA ASN A 392 14.85 71.43 -29.26
C ASN A 392 14.54 71.84 -27.82
N LEU A 393 14.81 71.00 -26.88
CA LEU A 393 14.65 71.30 -25.44
C LEU A 393 15.61 72.42 -25.05
N PRO A 394 15.24 73.38 -24.14
CA PRO A 394 16.10 74.41 -23.66
C PRO A 394 17.43 73.93 -23.05
N GLY A 395 17.40 72.75 -22.45
CA GLY A 395 18.56 72.07 -21.89
C GLY A 395 18.22 70.62 -21.55
N ILE A 396 19.20 69.84 -21.11
CA ILE A 396 19.03 68.42 -20.73
C ILE A 396 19.25 68.29 -19.21
N PRO A 397 18.32 67.63 -18.48
CA PRO A 397 18.43 67.43 -17.05
C PRO A 397 19.78 66.75 -16.67
N GLN A 398 20.39 67.15 -15.58
CA GLN A 398 21.60 66.51 -15.07
C GLN A 398 21.40 65.05 -14.66
N SER A 399 20.22 64.72 -14.18
CA SER A 399 19.80 63.33 -13.86
C SER A 399 19.84 62.43 -15.09
N PHE A 400 19.27 62.89 -16.20
CA PHE A 400 19.30 62.19 -17.47
C PHE A 400 20.72 61.99 -18.02
N LEU A 401 21.57 63.04 -17.98
CA LEU A 401 22.94 62.91 -18.42
C LEU A 401 23.73 61.87 -17.62
N LYS A 402 23.51 61.82 -16.31
CA LYS A 402 24.11 60.76 -15.47
C LYS A 402 23.64 59.36 -15.91
N LEU A 403 22.33 59.14 -16.11
CA LEU A 403 21.80 57.87 -16.57
C LEU A 403 22.34 57.49 -17.96
N PHE A 404 22.37 58.45 -18.89
CA PHE A 404 22.91 58.22 -20.24
C PHE A 404 24.38 57.82 -20.23
N PHE A 405 25.24 58.52 -19.44
CA PHE A 405 26.64 58.18 -19.33
C PHE A 405 26.87 56.86 -18.60
N THR A 406 26.05 56.52 -17.59
CA THR A 406 26.12 55.23 -16.91
C THR A 406 25.74 54.08 -17.87
N ALA A 407 24.63 54.19 -18.59
CA ALA A 407 24.20 53.19 -19.58
C ALA A 407 25.21 53.05 -20.74
N SER A 408 25.81 54.17 -21.19
CA SER A 408 26.85 54.17 -22.22
C SER A 408 28.12 53.46 -21.73
N HIS A 409 28.57 53.75 -20.52
CA HIS A 409 29.76 53.13 -19.93
C HIS A 409 29.56 51.62 -19.71
N ASN A 410 28.45 51.20 -19.12
CA ASN A 410 28.16 49.79 -18.91
C ASN A 410 27.98 49.01 -20.23
N THR A 411 27.46 49.67 -21.29
CA THR A 411 27.40 49.07 -22.63
C THR A 411 28.81 48.95 -23.26
N GLU A 412 29.70 49.93 -23.05
CA GLU A 412 31.09 49.92 -23.50
C GLU A 412 31.88 48.83 -22.75
N ASP A 413 31.72 48.73 -21.42
CA ASP A 413 32.32 47.67 -20.61
C ASP A 413 31.90 46.28 -21.06
N LEU A 414 30.61 46.12 -21.42
CA LEU A 414 30.09 44.87 -21.99
C LEU A 414 30.80 44.51 -23.30
N MET A 415 31.02 45.50 -24.19
CA MET A 415 31.72 45.27 -25.46
C MET A 415 33.19 44.92 -25.23
N VAL A 416 33.85 45.59 -24.32
CA VAL A 416 35.26 45.34 -23.96
C VAL A 416 35.43 43.92 -23.40
N GLU A 417 34.52 43.49 -22.52
CA GLU A 417 34.56 42.13 -21.96
C GLU A 417 34.32 41.05 -23.06
N LEU A 418 33.42 41.31 -24.02
CA LEU A 418 33.16 40.45 -25.16
C LEU A 418 34.29 40.39 -26.20
N GLU A 419 35.18 41.36 -26.24
CA GLU A 419 36.35 41.43 -27.14
C GLU A 419 37.61 40.83 -26.54
N GLN A 420 37.60 40.39 -25.29
CA GLN A 420 38.75 39.73 -24.66
C GLN A 420 39.14 38.44 -25.36
N ALA A 421 40.43 38.10 -25.31
CA ALA A 421 40.97 36.86 -25.93
C ALA A 421 40.36 35.57 -25.30
N HIS A 422 40.02 35.65 -24.01
CA HIS A 422 39.29 34.60 -23.27
C HIS A 422 38.12 35.26 -22.55
N VAL A 423 36.94 35.08 -23.11
CA VAL A 423 35.71 35.69 -22.62
C VAL A 423 35.24 35.01 -21.35
N ASN A 424 35.00 35.77 -20.29
CA ASN A 424 34.36 35.28 -19.07
C ASN A 424 32.86 35.47 -19.17
N ILE A 425 32.13 34.43 -19.54
CA ILE A 425 30.67 34.49 -19.75
C ILE A 425 29.89 34.85 -18.47
N GLU A 426 30.36 34.46 -17.30
CA GLU A 426 29.73 34.84 -16.03
C GLU A 426 29.82 36.35 -15.79
N SER A 427 31.02 36.95 -16.09
CA SER A 427 31.21 38.39 -16.05
C SER A 427 30.35 39.11 -17.09
N VAL A 428 30.34 38.60 -18.33
CA VAL A 428 29.50 39.11 -19.42
C VAL A 428 28.01 39.12 -19.04
N ASN A 429 27.47 38.04 -18.52
CA ASN A 429 26.07 37.94 -18.13
C ASN A 429 25.72 38.95 -17.02
N ARG A 430 26.61 39.14 -16.04
CA ARG A 430 26.43 40.13 -14.97
C ARG A 430 26.41 41.56 -15.52
N ILE A 431 27.36 41.92 -16.40
CA ILE A 431 27.41 43.24 -17.01
C ILE A 431 26.21 43.45 -17.93
N LEU A 432 25.82 42.44 -18.68
CA LEU A 432 24.65 42.48 -19.55
C LEU A 432 23.35 42.76 -18.77
N GLU A 433 23.18 42.16 -17.59
CA GLU A 433 22.02 42.38 -16.72
C GLU A 433 21.98 43.86 -16.25
N ILE A 434 23.14 44.38 -15.82
CA ILE A 434 23.28 45.80 -15.40
C ILE A 434 22.94 46.71 -16.59
N ALA A 435 23.57 46.51 -17.75
CA ALA A 435 23.34 47.31 -18.94
C ALA A 435 21.87 47.24 -19.42
N THR A 436 21.21 46.10 -19.27
CA THR A 436 19.79 45.93 -19.59
C THR A 436 18.92 46.81 -18.70
N ASN A 437 19.15 46.77 -17.39
CA ASN A 437 18.39 47.60 -16.44
C ASN A 437 18.65 49.11 -16.67
N ASP A 438 19.90 49.52 -16.92
CA ASP A 438 20.22 50.90 -17.19
C ASP A 438 19.57 51.43 -18.49
N MET A 439 19.50 50.58 -19.52
CA MET A 439 18.82 50.92 -20.77
C MET A 439 17.31 51.10 -20.55
N GLU A 440 16.66 50.23 -19.77
CA GLU A 440 15.24 50.34 -19.45
C GLU A 440 14.93 51.64 -18.68
N VAL A 441 15.75 51.96 -17.68
CA VAL A 441 15.64 53.21 -16.89
C VAL A 441 15.85 54.43 -17.76
N LEU A 442 16.87 54.42 -18.62
CA LEU A 442 17.16 55.51 -19.54
C LEU A 442 16.03 55.74 -20.55
N GLU A 443 15.48 54.66 -21.12
CA GLU A 443 14.33 54.75 -22.04
C GLU A 443 13.12 55.37 -21.34
N ALA A 444 12.80 54.91 -20.14
CA ALA A 444 11.68 55.42 -19.35
C ALA A 444 11.84 56.92 -19.04
N GLU A 445 13.05 57.33 -18.62
CA GLU A 445 13.34 58.74 -18.34
C GLU A 445 13.30 59.58 -19.61
N THR A 446 13.77 59.07 -20.74
CA THR A 446 13.67 59.75 -22.05
C THR A 446 12.20 60.04 -22.40
N TYR A 447 11.33 59.07 -22.24
CA TYR A 447 9.90 59.26 -22.46
C TYR A 447 9.28 60.28 -21.50
N SER A 448 9.66 60.19 -20.21
CA SER A 448 9.16 61.08 -19.15
C SER A 448 9.52 62.54 -19.45
N ILE A 449 10.77 62.80 -19.76
CA ILE A 449 11.26 64.17 -20.11
C ILE A 449 10.50 64.73 -21.30
N VAL A 450 10.40 63.99 -22.40
CA VAL A 450 9.71 64.46 -23.60
C VAL A 450 8.21 64.66 -23.37
N GLN A 451 7.62 63.79 -22.60
CA GLN A 451 6.18 63.91 -22.25
C GLN A 451 5.94 65.18 -21.44
N TYR A 452 6.66 65.38 -20.34
CA TYR A 452 6.48 66.56 -19.47
C TYR A 452 6.84 67.84 -20.17
N ALA A 453 7.93 67.87 -20.95
CA ALA A 453 8.28 69.04 -21.75
C ALA A 453 7.14 69.42 -22.71
N THR A 454 6.64 68.49 -23.52
CA THR A 454 5.56 68.73 -24.47
C THR A 454 4.27 69.20 -23.78
N LEU A 455 3.89 68.52 -22.68
CA LEU A 455 2.70 68.91 -21.93
C LEU A 455 2.83 70.26 -21.27
N THR A 456 4.00 70.60 -20.75
CA THR A 456 4.30 71.95 -20.18
C THR A 456 4.17 73.02 -21.21
N GLU A 457 4.78 72.88 -22.39
CA GLU A 457 4.61 73.81 -23.51
C GLU A 457 3.17 74.06 -23.88
N GLN A 458 2.39 72.99 -24.00
CA GLN A 458 0.95 73.07 -24.31
C GLN A 458 0.16 73.79 -23.22
N LEU A 459 0.41 73.45 -21.92
CA LEU A 459 -0.25 74.10 -20.80
C LEU A 459 0.15 75.55 -20.64
N LEU A 460 1.42 75.90 -20.85
CA LEU A 460 1.87 77.32 -20.88
C LEU A 460 1.19 78.11 -21.99
N GLN A 461 1.11 77.57 -23.21
CA GLN A 461 0.33 78.19 -24.30
C GLN A 461 -1.14 78.35 -23.94
N TYR A 462 -1.74 77.31 -23.34
CA TYR A 462 -3.17 77.36 -22.96
C TYR A 462 -3.40 78.36 -21.82
N SER A 463 -2.52 78.48 -20.85
CA SER A 463 -2.63 79.38 -19.70
C SER A 463 -2.62 80.84 -20.09
N ASN A 464 -2.11 81.23 -21.29
CA ASN A 464 -2.12 82.61 -21.80
C ASN A 464 -3.50 83.25 -21.81
N ARG A 465 -4.58 82.46 -21.93
CA ARG A 465 -5.97 82.99 -21.92
C ARG A 465 -6.41 83.50 -20.54
N TYR A 466 -5.75 83.03 -19.45
CA TYR A 466 -6.10 83.36 -18.06
C TYR A 466 -5.10 84.39 -17.43
N ARG A 467 -3.87 84.51 -17.97
CA ARG A 467 -2.79 85.31 -17.41
C ARG A 467 -3.16 86.78 -17.15
N SER A 468 -4.05 87.40 -17.97
CA SER A 468 -4.44 88.79 -17.81
C SER A 468 -5.50 89.04 -16.73
N PHE A 469 -6.10 87.96 -16.19
CA PHE A 469 -7.26 88.05 -15.26
C PHE A 469 -6.99 87.39 -13.94
N ASP A 470 -6.02 86.43 -13.88
CA ASP A 470 -5.69 85.63 -12.69
C ASP A 470 -4.20 85.80 -12.34
N GLU A 471 -3.93 86.47 -11.21
CA GLU A 471 -2.57 86.73 -10.74
C GLU A 471 -1.91 85.40 -10.27
N GLY A 472 -2.64 84.42 -9.76
CA GLY A 472 -2.10 83.10 -9.35
C GLY A 472 -1.60 82.32 -10.58
N ILE A 473 -2.34 82.33 -11.70
CA ILE A 473 -1.88 81.74 -12.97
C ILE A 473 -0.66 82.50 -13.52
N GLN A 474 -0.65 83.84 -13.44
CA GLN A 474 0.48 84.60 -13.89
C GLN A 474 1.76 84.23 -13.12
N GLN A 475 1.71 84.13 -11.81
CA GLN A 475 2.85 83.73 -10.95
C GLN A 475 3.31 82.27 -11.26
N ALA A 476 2.35 81.33 -11.38
CA ALA A 476 2.62 79.93 -11.74
C ALA A 476 3.26 79.81 -13.13
N PHE A 477 2.77 80.59 -14.10
CA PHE A 477 3.37 80.67 -15.45
C PHE A 477 4.82 81.06 -15.39
N ASN A 478 5.16 82.18 -14.73
CA ASN A 478 6.50 82.67 -14.66
C ASN A 478 7.43 81.71 -13.94
N LYS A 479 6.98 81.11 -12.87
CA LYS A 479 7.70 80.07 -12.11
C LYS A 479 7.94 78.82 -12.93
N SER A 480 6.89 78.31 -13.58
CA SER A 480 6.95 77.10 -14.45
C SER A 480 7.93 77.38 -15.63
N LEU A 481 7.88 78.55 -16.25
CA LEU A 481 8.79 78.96 -17.34
C LEU A 481 10.24 79.00 -16.85
N GLU A 482 10.50 79.59 -15.66
CA GLU A 482 11.84 79.64 -15.07
C GLU A 482 12.41 78.22 -14.80
N ILE A 483 11.62 77.28 -14.22
CA ILE A 483 12.01 75.92 -14.03
C ILE A 483 12.28 75.23 -15.36
N PHE A 484 11.40 75.49 -16.40
CA PHE A 484 11.52 74.91 -17.72
C PHE A 484 12.81 75.38 -18.47
N GLU A 485 13.14 76.70 -18.44
CA GLU A 485 14.21 77.26 -19.23
C GLU A 485 15.58 77.29 -18.52
N LYS A 486 15.60 77.29 -17.15
CA LYS A 486 16.85 77.43 -16.40
C LYS A 486 17.24 76.17 -15.60
N GLU A 487 16.24 75.49 -15.00
CA GLU A 487 16.50 74.33 -14.17
C GLU A 487 16.40 73.01 -14.98
N PHE A 488 15.70 73.07 -16.12
CA PHE A 488 15.42 71.89 -16.99
C PHE A 488 14.70 70.75 -16.28
N ASP A 489 13.97 71.07 -15.19
CA ASP A 489 13.09 70.09 -14.51
C ASP A 489 11.68 70.13 -15.12
N TYR A 490 11.50 69.40 -16.21
CA TYR A 490 10.26 69.38 -16.97
C TYR A 490 9.07 68.85 -16.18
N ARG A 491 9.34 67.96 -15.25
CA ARG A 491 8.29 67.41 -14.39
C ARG A 491 7.81 68.47 -13.37
N ALA A 492 8.72 69.09 -12.63
CA ALA A 492 8.37 70.12 -11.67
C ALA A 492 7.70 71.32 -12.36
N SER A 493 8.18 71.70 -13.56
CA SER A 493 7.55 72.74 -14.41
C SER A 493 6.11 72.39 -14.77
N PHE A 494 5.87 71.12 -15.23
CA PHE A 494 4.52 70.62 -15.53
C PHE A 494 3.62 70.65 -14.29
N GLU A 495 4.10 70.14 -13.16
CA GLU A 495 3.35 70.13 -11.90
C GLU A 495 2.95 71.55 -11.47
N THR A 496 3.85 72.51 -11.60
CA THR A 496 3.61 73.90 -11.22
C THR A 496 2.48 74.53 -12.06
N ILE A 497 2.51 74.41 -13.36
CA ILE A 497 1.47 75.02 -14.23
C ILE A 497 0.17 74.23 -14.19
N SER A 498 0.22 72.91 -14.10
CA SER A 498 -0.98 72.08 -14.04
C SER A 498 -1.79 72.32 -12.77
N GLN A 499 -1.15 72.44 -11.58
CA GLN A 499 -1.83 72.77 -10.32
C GLN A 499 -2.58 74.10 -10.40
N ALA A 500 -1.95 75.16 -10.97
CA ALA A 500 -2.60 76.46 -11.10
C ALA A 500 -3.79 76.42 -12.08
N LEU A 501 -3.66 75.69 -13.19
CA LEU A 501 -4.74 75.53 -14.15
C LEU A 501 -5.89 74.68 -13.65
N GLU A 502 -5.63 73.64 -12.85
CA GLU A 502 -6.70 72.81 -12.24
C GLU A 502 -7.55 73.59 -11.23
N VAL A 503 -7.02 74.61 -10.58
CA VAL A 503 -7.79 75.53 -9.71
C VAL A 503 -8.74 76.38 -10.51
N ALA A 504 -8.31 76.86 -11.69
CA ALA A 504 -9.10 77.76 -12.56
C ALA A 504 -10.09 76.99 -13.45
N GLU A 505 -9.70 75.83 -13.95
CA GLU A 505 -10.50 74.96 -14.83
C GLU A 505 -10.26 73.48 -14.44
N PRO A 506 -11.08 72.91 -13.55
CA PRO A 506 -10.94 71.50 -13.11
C PRO A 506 -11.03 70.54 -14.30
N GLY A 507 -10.07 69.58 -14.38
CA GLY A 507 -10.01 68.53 -15.39
C GLY A 507 -9.23 68.94 -16.66
N VAL A 508 -8.67 70.12 -16.74
CA VAL A 508 -7.89 70.59 -17.90
C VAL A 508 -6.63 69.77 -18.09
N THR A 509 -5.91 69.47 -17.04
CA THR A 509 -4.68 68.69 -17.11
C THR A 509 -4.95 67.29 -17.67
N ASN A 510 -5.96 66.64 -17.18
CA ASN A 510 -6.34 65.29 -17.67
C ASN A 510 -6.71 65.29 -19.14
N ARG A 511 -7.36 66.38 -19.63
CA ARG A 511 -7.69 66.52 -21.06
C ARG A 511 -6.41 66.60 -21.92
N PHE A 512 -5.41 67.36 -21.50
CA PHE A 512 -4.15 67.46 -22.24
C PHE A 512 -3.34 66.15 -22.16
N VAL A 513 -3.26 65.50 -20.98
CA VAL A 513 -2.59 64.20 -20.82
C VAL A 513 -3.27 63.15 -21.74
N SER A 514 -4.58 63.05 -21.71
CA SER A 514 -5.32 62.09 -22.55
C SER A 514 -5.20 62.40 -24.05
N SER A 515 -5.06 63.68 -24.42
CA SER A 515 -4.81 64.05 -25.81
C SER A 515 -3.39 63.70 -26.25
N TYR A 516 -2.43 63.89 -25.38
CA TYR A 516 -1.02 63.53 -25.63
C TYR A 516 -0.90 62.02 -25.79
N GLU A 517 -1.52 61.22 -24.90
CA GLU A 517 -1.50 59.74 -25.00
C GLU A 517 -2.10 59.23 -26.31
N LYS A 518 -3.14 59.87 -26.83
CA LYS A 518 -3.77 59.54 -28.15
C LYS A 518 -2.91 59.90 -29.35
N THR A 519 -2.11 60.96 -29.24
CA THR A 519 -1.31 61.48 -30.34
C THR A 519 0.17 61.09 -30.23
N ARG A 520 0.52 60.39 -29.18
CA ARG A 520 1.88 59.94 -28.88
C ARG A 520 2.41 59.07 -30.02
N GLU A 521 3.51 59.49 -30.63
CA GLU A 521 4.29 58.64 -31.52
C GLU A 521 4.84 57.45 -30.73
N THR A 522 4.54 56.25 -31.11
CA THR A 522 5.15 55.06 -30.52
C THR A 522 6.54 54.89 -31.08
N ILE A 523 7.52 55.51 -30.41
CA ILE A 523 8.92 55.37 -30.79
C ILE A 523 9.40 54.07 -30.16
N ARG A 524 9.86 53.12 -30.98
CA ARG A 524 10.64 51.98 -30.57
C ARG A 524 12.11 52.39 -30.69
N PHE A 525 12.77 52.53 -29.56
CA PHE A 525 14.21 52.75 -29.49
C PHE A 525 15.01 51.52 -29.92
#